data_5bcef882ef29ab4ffe1757aabdf162e5
#
_entry.id   5bcef882ef29ab4ffe1757aabdf162e5
#
_cell.length_a   1.000
_cell.length_b   1.000
_cell.length_c   1.000
_cell.angle_alpha   90.00
_cell.angle_beta   90.00
_cell.angle_gamma   90.00
#
_symmetry.space_group_name_H-M   'P 1'
#
loop_
_entity.id
_entity.type
_entity.pdbx_description
1 polymer ?
#
loop_
_entity_poly.entity_id
_entity_poly.type
_entity_poly.pdbx_seq_one_letter_code
_entity_poly.pdbx_strand_id
1 'polypeptide(L)'
;MERIVNSRIRQDIPLQDHRDLPMDEAKKLGAIALFGEKYGDRVRVVQFDKSVEFCGGCHVKSTGRIGMFRIVSESSVAAGVRRIEAITGEAAEESVYAMENMLNDLKGFFNNAKDLTAAIRKTIDENDGLKKQVDAYVKERLATLRDKLVNSATEQAGVRLVQTVIPTSVAPDAVKDLAFQISNILPENTLVVIGSTHEGKPLLTVMISKDLVAGRQLNAGTLVREAAKLIKGGGGGAPHFATAGGKDAAELEAAVKKVVELALN
;
A
#
# COMPACT_ATOMS: atom_id res chain seq x y z
N MET A 1 23.30 13.42 -15.98
CA MET A 1 24.10 14.52 -15.40
C MET A 1 25.25 14.01 -14.54
N GLU A 2 25.04 13.19 -13.50
CA GLU A 2 26.11 12.67 -12.60
C GLU A 2 27.33 12.09 -13.34
N ARG A 3 27.12 11.23 -14.36
CA ARG A 3 28.20 10.62 -15.14
C ARG A 3 29.10 11.66 -15.82
N ILE A 4 28.53 12.77 -16.29
CA ILE A 4 29.26 13.86 -16.94
C ILE A 4 30.09 14.60 -15.90
N VAL A 5 29.50 14.98 -14.77
CA VAL A 5 30.18 15.69 -13.67
C VAL A 5 31.32 14.84 -13.13
N ASN A 6 31.07 13.58 -12.79
CA ASN A 6 32.08 12.65 -12.30
C ASN A 6 33.19 12.38 -13.33
N SER A 7 32.88 12.42 -14.63
CA SER A 7 33.91 12.33 -15.68
C SER A 7 34.84 13.56 -15.68
N ARG A 8 34.28 14.76 -15.46
CA ARG A 8 35.10 16.00 -15.34
C ARG A 8 35.92 16.03 -14.06
N ILE A 9 35.36 15.54 -12.97
CA ILE A 9 36.07 15.39 -11.69
C ILE A 9 37.32 14.51 -11.89
N ARG A 10 37.17 13.34 -12.52
CA ARG A 10 38.31 12.43 -12.78
C ARG A 10 39.38 12.95 -13.72
N GLN A 11 39.06 13.97 -14.52
CA GLN A 11 40.05 14.62 -15.38
C GLN A 11 41.02 15.49 -14.59
N ASP A 12 40.76 15.76 -13.31
CA ASP A 12 41.57 16.58 -12.42
C ASP A 12 41.94 17.93 -13.04
N ILE A 13 40.98 18.61 -13.64
CA ILE A 13 41.14 19.86 -14.36
C ILE A 13 41.60 20.94 -13.37
N PRO A 14 42.76 21.59 -13.61
CA PRO A 14 43.29 22.61 -12.71
C PRO A 14 42.47 23.90 -12.77
N LEU A 15 42.38 24.58 -11.62
CA LEU A 15 41.81 25.91 -11.52
C LEU A 15 42.70 26.93 -12.22
N GLN A 16 42.09 27.73 -13.11
CA GLN A 16 42.64 28.98 -13.61
C GLN A 16 41.91 30.15 -12.93
N ASP A 17 42.61 30.85 -12.04
CA ASP A 17 42.05 31.93 -11.21
C ASP A 17 42.48 33.26 -11.77
N HIS A 18 41.66 33.87 -12.62
CA HIS A 18 41.91 35.17 -13.23
C HIS A 18 41.40 36.29 -12.31
N ARG A 19 42.28 36.85 -11.53
CA ARG A 19 41.95 37.92 -10.59
C ARG A 19 42.11 39.29 -11.24
N ASP A 20 41.23 40.22 -10.87
CA ASP A 20 41.31 41.63 -11.26
C ASP A 20 41.36 41.84 -12.79
N LEU A 21 40.51 41.10 -13.55
CA LEU A 21 40.37 41.23 -14.99
C LEU A 21 39.45 42.40 -15.34
N PRO A 22 39.78 43.22 -16.38
CA PRO A 22 38.81 44.13 -16.96
C PRO A 22 37.57 43.39 -17.46
N MET A 23 36.40 43.98 -17.27
CA MET A 23 35.10 43.36 -17.64
C MET A 23 35.04 42.89 -19.10
N ASP A 24 35.64 43.70 -20.02
CA ASP A 24 35.64 43.38 -21.45
C ASP A 24 36.53 42.17 -21.79
N GLU A 25 37.59 41.96 -21.06
CA GLU A 25 38.46 40.79 -21.21
C GLU A 25 37.79 39.55 -20.64
N ALA A 26 37.12 39.65 -19.49
CA ALA A 26 36.37 38.58 -18.89
C ALA A 26 35.23 38.09 -19.79
N LYS A 27 34.53 39.01 -20.45
CA LYS A 27 33.50 38.65 -21.44
C LYS A 27 34.05 37.91 -22.65
N LYS A 28 35.29 38.28 -23.12
CA LYS A 28 35.95 37.59 -24.23
C LYS A 28 36.35 36.15 -23.89
N LEU A 29 36.58 35.82 -22.59
CA LEU A 29 36.79 34.47 -22.13
C LEU A 29 35.51 33.61 -22.13
N GLY A 30 34.32 34.22 -22.40
CA GLY A 30 33.03 33.55 -22.36
C GLY A 30 32.47 33.36 -20.95
N ALA A 31 32.94 34.16 -19.99
CA ALA A 31 32.48 34.06 -18.63
C ALA A 31 30.99 34.34 -18.48
N ILE A 32 30.28 33.43 -17.81
CA ILE A 32 28.84 33.52 -17.58
C ILE A 32 28.58 34.32 -16.30
N ALA A 33 27.76 35.36 -16.43
CA ALA A 33 27.23 36.11 -15.29
C ALA A 33 25.96 35.47 -14.80
N LEU A 34 25.91 35.01 -13.53
CA LEU A 34 24.78 34.41 -12.93
C LEU A 34 23.95 35.42 -12.14
N PHE A 35 22.65 35.39 -12.31
CA PHE A 35 21.62 36.00 -11.45
C PHE A 35 21.72 37.52 -11.17
N GLY A 36 21.98 38.33 -12.19
CA GLY A 36 21.79 39.80 -12.08
C GLY A 36 22.67 40.52 -11.05
N GLU A 37 23.82 39.92 -10.67
CA GLU A 37 24.78 40.55 -9.83
C GLU A 37 25.36 41.81 -10.55
N LYS A 38 25.50 42.90 -9.82
CA LYS A 38 26.17 44.10 -10.32
C LYS A 38 27.67 43.93 -10.17
N TYR A 39 28.34 43.64 -11.27
CA TYR A 39 29.78 43.54 -11.32
C TYR A 39 30.40 44.93 -11.56
N GLY A 40 31.54 45.20 -10.92
CA GLY A 40 32.32 46.41 -11.18
C GLY A 40 33.10 46.34 -12.52
N ASP A 41 33.91 47.37 -12.79
CA ASP A 41 34.73 47.44 -13.98
C ASP A 41 35.83 46.37 -14.05
N ARG A 42 36.18 45.80 -12.88
CA ARG A 42 37.13 44.73 -12.71
C ARG A 42 36.52 43.57 -11.94
N VAL A 43 36.80 42.35 -12.40
CA VAL A 43 36.12 41.14 -11.92
C VAL A 43 37.12 40.00 -11.72
N ARG A 44 36.70 39.01 -10.92
CA ARG A 44 37.38 37.71 -10.83
C ARG A 44 36.63 36.69 -11.69
N VAL A 45 37.38 35.96 -12.53
CA VAL A 45 36.91 34.87 -13.35
C VAL A 45 37.53 33.57 -12.90
N VAL A 46 36.70 32.57 -12.64
CA VAL A 46 37.10 31.21 -12.30
C VAL A 46 36.87 30.32 -13.52
N GLN A 47 37.91 29.58 -13.91
CA GLN A 47 37.86 28.73 -15.09
C GLN A 47 38.35 27.30 -14.80
N PHE A 48 37.58 26.34 -15.22
CA PHE A 48 37.92 24.91 -15.27
C PHE A 48 37.67 24.43 -16.71
N ASP A 49 38.67 24.36 -17.55
CA ASP A 49 38.57 24.07 -18.99
C ASP A 49 37.53 24.99 -19.67
N LYS A 50 36.41 24.47 -20.10
CA LYS A 50 35.33 25.20 -20.78
C LYS A 50 34.33 25.86 -19.83
N SER A 51 34.37 25.54 -18.55
CA SER A 51 33.52 26.18 -17.55
C SER A 51 34.17 27.46 -17.08
N VAL A 52 33.56 28.60 -17.42
CA VAL A 52 34.13 29.92 -17.14
C VAL A 52 33.00 30.77 -16.52
N GLU A 53 33.23 31.29 -15.32
CA GLU A 53 32.21 32.05 -14.61
C GLU A 53 32.79 33.21 -13.79
N PHE A 54 31.96 34.22 -13.57
CA PHE A 54 32.24 35.27 -12.59
C PHE A 54 32.00 34.71 -11.20
N CYS A 55 33.01 34.64 -10.35
CA CYS A 55 32.84 34.14 -9.00
C CYS A 55 33.81 34.72 -8.00
N GLY A 56 33.29 35.33 -6.92
CA GLY A 56 34.07 35.84 -5.78
C GLY A 56 34.38 34.80 -4.70
N GLY A 57 33.78 33.59 -4.79
CA GLY A 57 33.85 32.56 -3.76
C GLY A 57 35.14 31.74 -3.75
N CYS A 58 35.23 30.82 -2.80
CA CYS A 58 36.32 29.86 -2.70
C CYS A 58 36.09 28.67 -3.64
N HIS A 59 37.21 28.25 -4.29
CA HIS A 59 37.18 27.11 -5.21
C HIS A 59 38.27 26.09 -4.86
N VAL A 60 38.05 24.84 -5.23
CA VAL A 60 39.06 23.79 -5.16
C VAL A 60 40.20 24.09 -6.15
N LYS A 61 41.40 23.59 -5.88
CA LYS A 61 42.58 23.81 -6.77
C LYS A 61 42.51 23.00 -8.07
N SER A 62 41.76 21.89 -8.07
CA SER A 62 41.47 21.08 -9.25
C SER A 62 40.15 20.31 -9.03
N THR A 63 39.50 19.88 -10.12
CA THR A 63 38.26 19.16 -10.05
C THR A 63 38.39 17.81 -9.35
N GLY A 64 39.54 17.15 -9.40
CA GLY A 64 39.78 15.87 -8.70
C GLY A 64 39.63 15.97 -7.18
N ARG A 65 39.77 17.12 -6.58
CA ARG A 65 39.60 17.36 -5.14
C ARG A 65 38.15 17.40 -4.68
N ILE A 66 37.18 17.41 -5.61
CA ILE A 66 35.73 17.37 -5.29
C ILE A 66 35.33 15.98 -4.78
N GLY A 67 36.03 14.93 -5.24
CA GLY A 67 35.64 13.55 -4.95
C GLY A 67 34.40 13.11 -5.74
N MET A 68 33.74 12.08 -5.27
CA MET A 68 32.51 11.59 -5.89
C MET A 68 31.38 12.62 -5.80
N PHE A 69 30.66 12.81 -6.91
CA PHE A 69 29.47 13.67 -6.98
C PHE A 69 28.23 12.80 -7.15
N ARG A 70 27.20 13.05 -6.35
CA ARG A 70 25.88 12.40 -6.45
C ARG A 70 24.75 13.41 -6.34
N ILE A 71 23.72 13.25 -7.17
CA ILE A 71 22.48 14.01 -7.07
C ILE A 71 21.57 13.29 -6.07
N VAL A 72 21.09 14.02 -5.06
CA VAL A 72 20.18 13.50 -4.02
C VAL A 72 18.74 13.77 -4.38
N SER A 73 18.48 14.97 -4.93
CA SER A 73 17.12 15.35 -5.32
C SER A 73 17.09 16.30 -6.50
N GLU A 74 15.97 16.30 -7.19
CA GLU A 74 15.63 17.27 -8.22
C GLU A 74 14.17 17.68 -8.02
N SER A 75 13.90 18.98 -7.96
CA SER A 75 12.57 19.53 -7.74
C SER A 75 12.29 20.77 -8.59
N SER A 76 11.02 21.05 -8.84
CA SER A 76 10.60 22.32 -9.44
C SER A 76 10.43 23.36 -8.34
N VAL A 77 11.03 24.55 -8.52
CA VAL A 77 10.91 25.67 -7.57
C VAL A 77 9.94 26.73 -8.09
N ALA A 78 9.94 26.94 -9.40
CA ALA A 78 9.02 27.86 -10.08
C ALA A 78 8.84 27.43 -11.54
N ALA A 79 7.97 28.09 -12.29
CA ALA A 79 7.79 27.84 -13.73
C ALA A 79 9.14 28.02 -14.47
N GLY A 80 9.65 26.94 -15.06
CA GLY A 80 10.91 26.91 -15.78
C GLY A 80 12.18 26.90 -14.92
N VAL A 81 12.08 26.84 -13.58
CA VAL A 81 13.21 26.80 -12.66
C VAL A 81 13.24 25.46 -11.92
N ARG A 82 14.36 24.74 -12.03
CA ARG A 82 14.58 23.48 -11.33
C ARG A 82 15.73 23.62 -10.33
N ARG A 83 15.56 22.97 -9.18
CA ARG A 83 16.59 22.86 -8.16
C ARG A 83 17.15 21.45 -8.17
N ILE A 84 18.47 21.34 -8.20
CA ILE A 84 19.20 20.09 -8.02
C ILE A 84 19.95 20.21 -6.69
N GLU A 85 19.79 19.20 -5.83
CA GLU A 85 20.58 19.03 -4.63
C GLU A 85 21.57 17.88 -4.85
N ALA A 86 22.82 18.12 -4.51
CA ALA A 86 23.89 17.15 -4.73
C ALA A 86 24.84 17.14 -3.53
N ILE A 87 25.48 16.00 -3.35
CA ILE A 87 26.52 15.77 -2.34
C ILE A 87 27.83 15.39 -3.03
N THR A 88 28.97 15.69 -2.38
CA THR A 88 30.30 15.37 -2.87
C THR A 88 31.20 14.83 -1.76
N GLY A 89 32.35 14.25 -2.12
CA GLY A 89 33.35 13.75 -1.18
C GLY A 89 32.80 12.78 -0.18
N GLU A 90 33.12 12.96 1.09
CA GLU A 90 32.75 12.08 2.20
C GLU A 90 31.23 11.79 2.26
N ALA A 91 30.41 12.85 2.11
CA ALA A 91 28.95 12.66 2.13
C ALA A 91 28.44 11.75 1.00
N ALA A 92 29.11 11.79 -0.18
CA ALA A 92 28.78 10.89 -1.28
C ALA A 92 29.24 9.45 -1.00
N GLU A 93 30.41 9.26 -0.40
CA GLU A 93 30.93 7.95 0.03
C GLU A 93 30.03 7.31 1.08
N GLU A 94 29.67 8.05 2.13
CA GLU A 94 28.73 7.58 3.16
C GLU A 94 27.40 7.13 2.58
N SER A 95 26.90 7.85 1.56
CA SER A 95 25.67 7.45 0.87
C SER A 95 25.79 6.11 0.13
N VAL A 96 26.99 5.77 -0.36
CA VAL A 96 27.26 4.46 -0.97
C VAL A 96 27.32 3.36 0.09
N TYR A 97 28.04 3.59 1.19
CA TYR A 97 28.11 2.63 2.31
C TYR A 97 26.73 2.33 2.91
N ALA A 98 25.89 3.36 3.06
CA ALA A 98 24.52 3.17 3.51
C ALA A 98 23.71 2.26 2.56
N MET A 99 23.87 2.43 1.25
CA MET A 99 23.23 1.55 0.25
C MET A 99 23.78 0.13 0.29
N GLU A 100 25.10 -0.04 0.44
CA GLU A 100 25.72 -1.37 0.56
C GLU A 100 25.24 -2.10 1.80
N ASN A 101 25.15 -1.41 2.94
CA ASN A 101 24.64 -1.96 4.18
C ASN A 101 23.17 -2.42 4.00
N MET A 102 22.32 -1.57 3.42
CA MET A 102 20.93 -1.93 3.12
C MET A 102 20.83 -3.17 2.23
N LEU A 103 21.68 -3.27 1.19
CA LEU A 103 21.70 -4.46 0.33
C LEU A 103 22.17 -5.71 1.06
N ASN A 104 23.13 -5.58 1.97
CA ASN A 104 23.61 -6.69 2.78
C ASN A 104 22.53 -7.15 3.78
N ASP A 105 21.82 -6.23 4.41
CA ASP A 105 20.67 -6.54 5.28
C ASP A 105 19.58 -7.28 4.50
N LEU A 106 19.22 -6.79 3.31
CA LEU A 106 18.26 -7.46 2.43
C LEU A 106 18.72 -8.87 2.05
N LYS A 107 20.00 -9.06 1.70
CA LYS A 107 20.56 -10.39 1.42
C LYS A 107 20.44 -11.32 2.64
N GLY A 108 20.61 -10.79 3.86
CA GLY A 108 20.44 -11.53 5.10
C GLY A 108 19.05 -12.17 5.24
N PHE A 109 17.98 -11.46 4.85
CA PHE A 109 16.61 -12.00 4.84
C PHE A 109 16.43 -13.16 3.85
N PHE A 110 17.28 -13.27 2.83
CA PHE A 110 17.22 -14.29 1.78
C PHE A 110 18.40 -15.26 1.82
N ASN A 111 18.89 -15.60 3.03
CA ASN A 111 19.98 -16.56 3.24
C ASN A 111 21.26 -16.24 2.43
N ASN A 112 21.58 -14.96 2.29
CA ASN A 112 22.70 -14.45 1.50
C ASN A 112 22.66 -14.90 0.03
N ALA A 113 21.48 -14.92 -0.57
CA ALA A 113 21.31 -15.31 -1.95
C ALA A 113 22.23 -14.54 -2.90
N LYS A 114 22.89 -15.24 -3.81
CA LYS A 114 23.75 -14.62 -4.83
C LYS A 114 22.98 -13.70 -5.77
N ASP A 115 21.77 -14.12 -6.14
CA ASP A 115 20.83 -13.31 -6.90
C ASP A 115 19.62 -12.96 -6.02
N LEU A 116 19.71 -11.80 -5.38
CA LEU A 116 18.67 -11.29 -4.49
C LEU A 116 17.37 -11.03 -5.26
N THR A 117 17.45 -10.56 -6.50
CA THR A 117 16.28 -10.25 -7.32
C THR A 117 15.49 -11.52 -7.64
N ALA A 118 16.18 -12.59 -8.02
CA ALA A 118 15.56 -13.89 -8.25
C ALA A 118 14.95 -14.47 -6.97
N ALA A 119 15.62 -14.33 -5.81
CA ALA A 119 15.12 -14.81 -4.52
C ALA A 119 13.83 -14.07 -4.11
N ILE A 120 13.80 -12.74 -4.23
CA ILE A 120 12.60 -11.93 -3.96
C ILE A 120 11.45 -12.35 -4.88
N ARG A 121 11.71 -12.48 -6.18
CA ARG A 121 10.69 -12.87 -7.16
C ARG A 121 10.09 -14.23 -6.84
N LYS A 122 10.95 -15.21 -6.52
CA LYS A 122 10.51 -16.54 -6.10
C LYS A 122 9.59 -16.48 -4.86
N THR A 123 9.94 -15.69 -3.84
CA THR A 123 9.10 -15.54 -2.64
C THR A 123 7.75 -14.91 -2.95
N ILE A 124 7.70 -13.94 -3.86
CA ILE A 124 6.43 -13.35 -4.32
C ILE A 124 5.56 -14.42 -5.01
N ASP A 125 6.14 -15.20 -5.93
CA ASP A 125 5.43 -16.24 -6.67
C ASP A 125 4.93 -17.36 -5.72
N GLU A 126 5.74 -17.76 -4.73
CA GLU A 126 5.36 -18.73 -3.70
C GLU A 126 4.21 -18.19 -2.84
N ASN A 127 4.27 -16.92 -2.41
CA ASN A 127 3.19 -16.29 -1.65
C ASN A 127 1.87 -16.25 -2.43
N ASP A 128 1.92 -15.91 -3.70
CA ASP A 128 0.73 -15.90 -4.56
C ASP A 128 0.18 -17.31 -4.81
N GLY A 129 1.06 -18.31 -4.92
CA GLY A 129 0.69 -19.72 -4.97
C GLY A 129 -0.03 -20.18 -3.69
N LEU A 130 0.54 -19.84 -2.54
CA LEU A 130 -0.06 -20.17 -1.23
C LEU A 130 -1.42 -19.51 -1.04
N LYS A 131 -1.59 -18.25 -1.43
CA LYS A 131 -2.88 -17.56 -1.38
C LYS A 131 -3.94 -18.30 -2.19
N LYS A 132 -3.62 -18.69 -3.43
CA LYS A 132 -4.53 -19.45 -4.29
C LYS A 132 -4.92 -20.81 -3.68
N GLN A 133 -3.96 -21.51 -3.04
CA GLN A 133 -4.23 -22.76 -2.36
C GLN A 133 -5.17 -22.54 -1.17
N VAL A 134 -4.90 -21.53 -0.32
CA VAL A 134 -5.78 -21.19 0.81
C VAL A 134 -7.18 -20.88 0.34
N ASP A 135 -7.34 -20.07 -0.71
CA ASP A 135 -8.66 -19.74 -1.28
C ASP A 135 -9.38 -20.98 -1.80
N ALA A 136 -8.68 -21.92 -2.43
CA ALA A 136 -9.26 -23.18 -2.90
C ALA A 136 -9.75 -24.04 -1.72
N TYR A 137 -8.94 -24.20 -0.67
CA TYR A 137 -9.33 -24.92 0.54
C TYR A 137 -10.51 -24.27 1.26
N VAL A 138 -10.55 -22.94 1.33
CA VAL A 138 -11.68 -22.22 1.93
C VAL A 138 -12.95 -22.49 1.13
N LYS A 139 -12.91 -22.42 -0.20
CA LYS A 139 -14.05 -22.71 -1.07
C LYS A 139 -14.58 -24.14 -0.90
N GLU A 140 -13.69 -25.13 -0.90
CA GLU A 140 -14.05 -26.54 -0.69
C GLU A 140 -14.71 -26.75 0.68
N ARG A 141 -14.12 -26.17 1.73
CA ARG A 141 -14.66 -26.25 3.09
C ARG A 141 -16.02 -25.59 3.20
N LEU A 142 -16.22 -24.43 2.57
CA LEU A 142 -17.52 -23.75 2.54
C LEU A 142 -18.58 -24.53 1.74
N ALA A 143 -18.20 -25.18 0.66
CA ALA A 143 -19.10 -26.06 -0.10
C ALA A 143 -19.58 -27.24 0.78
N THR A 144 -18.66 -27.91 1.47
CA THR A 144 -19.01 -28.98 2.43
C THR A 144 -19.90 -28.48 3.56
N LEU A 145 -19.59 -27.26 4.10
CA LEU A 145 -20.43 -26.64 5.14
C LEU A 145 -21.82 -26.30 4.59
N ARG A 146 -21.92 -25.75 3.37
CA ARG A 146 -23.20 -25.48 2.70
C ARG A 146 -24.09 -26.73 2.69
N ASP A 147 -23.52 -27.84 2.18
CA ASP A 147 -24.31 -29.09 2.04
C ASP A 147 -24.75 -29.63 3.40
N LYS A 148 -23.88 -29.54 4.41
CA LYS A 148 -24.23 -29.88 5.80
C LYS A 148 -25.34 -28.99 6.36
N LEU A 149 -25.26 -27.67 6.15
CA LEU A 149 -26.27 -26.71 6.65
C LEU A 149 -27.62 -26.88 5.97
N VAL A 150 -27.63 -27.10 4.66
CA VAL A 150 -28.84 -27.38 3.89
C VAL A 150 -29.54 -28.65 4.43
N ASN A 151 -28.78 -29.73 4.66
CA ASN A 151 -29.31 -31.01 5.14
C ASN A 151 -29.73 -30.97 6.62
N SER A 152 -29.17 -30.05 7.42
CA SER A 152 -29.50 -29.88 8.84
C SER A 152 -30.47 -28.71 9.12
N ALA A 153 -31.07 -28.13 8.10
CA ALA A 153 -32.07 -27.08 8.25
C ALA A 153 -33.25 -27.58 9.10
N THR A 154 -33.65 -26.76 10.07
CA THR A 154 -34.78 -27.08 10.97
C THR A 154 -35.98 -26.22 10.62
N GLU A 155 -37.19 -26.74 10.87
CA GLU A 155 -38.41 -25.96 10.69
C GLU A 155 -38.90 -25.44 12.05
N GLN A 156 -39.04 -24.12 12.16
CA GLN A 156 -39.53 -23.44 13.36
C GLN A 156 -40.57 -22.39 12.98
N ALA A 157 -41.75 -22.45 13.58
CA ALA A 157 -42.85 -21.53 13.29
C ALA A 157 -43.21 -21.43 11.78
N GLY A 158 -43.04 -22.51 11.00
CA GLY A 158 -43.26 -22.53 9.54
C GLY A 158 -42.16 -21.81 8.74
N VAL A 159 -41.02 -21.58 9.33
CA VAL A 159 -39.83 -21.04 8.69
C VAL A 159 -38.72 -22.08 8.72
N ARG A 160 -38.11 -22.34 7.58
CA ARG A 160 -36.89 -23.16 7.49
C ARG A 160 -35.69 -22.36 7.94
N LEU A 161 -35.12 -22.73 9.08
CA LEU A 161 -34.03 -22.05 9.71
C LEU A 161 -32.68 -22.71 9.38
N VAL A 162 -31.75 -21.94 8.83
CA VAL A 162 -30.36 -22.32 8.66
C VAL A 162 -29.51 -21.34 9.47
N GLN A 163 -28.91 -21.80 10.57
CA GLN A 163 -28.08 -20.95 11.42
C GLN A 163 -26.73 -21.59 11.72
N THR A 164 -25.66 -20.78 11.75
CA THR A 164 -24.34 -21.26 12.11
C THR A 164 -23.44 -20.12 12.55
N VAL A 165 -22.38 -20.45 13.31
CA VAL A 165 -21.22 -19.61 13.51
C VAL A 165 -20.00 -20.35 12.91
N ILE A 166 -19.31 -19.72 11.96
CA ILE A 166 -18.14 -20.29 11.32
C ILE A 166 -16.94 -20.05 12.24
N PRO A 167 -16.27 -21.09 12.74
CA PRO A 167 -15.24 -20.95 13.79
C PRO A 167 -13.89 -20.44 13.25
N THR A 168 -13.74 -20.36 11.93
CA THR A 168 -12.49 -19.93 11.26
C THR A 168 -12.69 -18.57 10.61
N SER A 169 -11.58 -17.82 10.48
CA SER A 169 -11.61 -16.56 9.74
C SER A 169 -11.96 -16.80 8.27
N VAL A 170 -12.99 -16.12 7.79
CA VAL A 170 -13.47 -16.22 6.39
C VAL A 170 -13.71 -14.83 5.85
N ALA A 171 -13.31 -14.60 4.61
CA ALA A 171 -13.53 -13.33 3.94
C ALA A 171 -15.05 -13.02 3.81
N PRO A 172 -15.49 -11.79 4.00
CA PRO A 172 -16.91 -11.41 3.94
C PRO A 172 -17.61 -11.82 2.65
N ASP A 173 -16.94 -11.70 1.51
CA ASP A 173 -17.49 -12.09 0.21
C ASP A 173 -17.75 -13.61 0.13
N ALA A 174 -16.87 -14.43 0.69
CA ALA A 174 -17.07 -15.88 0.72
C ALA A 174 -18.26 -16.30 1.62
N VAL A 175 -18.50 -15.59 2.72
CA VAL A 175 -19.69 -15.79 3.57
C VAL A 175 -20.95 -15.35 2.85
N LYS A 176 -20.91 -14.24 2.14
CA LYS A 176 -22.00 -13.76 1.29
C LYS A 176 -22.35 -14.80 0.22
N ASP A 177 -21.35 -15.29 -0.51
CA ASP A 177 -21.55 -16.32 -1.54
C ASP A 177 -22.17 -17.60 -0.94
N LEU A 178 -21.72 -18.03 0.24
CA LEU A 178 -22.30 -19.14 0.97
C LEU A 178 -23.80 -18.93 1.26
N ALA A 179 -24.16 -17.75 1.77
CA ALA A 179 -25.55 -17.41 2.06
C ALA A 179 -26.43 -17.44 0.80
N PHE A 180 -25.92 -16.89 -0.34
CA PHE A 180 -26.64 -16.94 -1.61
C PHE A 180 -26.76 -18.36 -2.16
N GLN A 181 -25.73 -19.19 -2.05
CA GLN A 181 -25.79 -20.60 -2.46
C GLN A 181 -26.84 -21.39 -1.66
N ILE A 182 -26.89 -21.18 -0.34
CA ILE A 182 -27.93 -21.81 0.52
C ILE A 182 -29.33 -21.35 0.11
N SER A 183 -29.53 -20.05 -0.09
CA SER A 183 -30.82 -19.50 -0.52
C SER A 183 -31.24 -19.98 -1.90
N ASN A 184 -30.33 -20.25 -2.82
CA ASN A 184 -30.64 -20.82 -4.12
C ASN A 184 -31.09 -22.27 -4.04
N ILE A 185 -30.56 -23.04 -3.09
CA ILE A 185 -30.96 -24.43 -2.85
C ILE A 185 -32.29 -24.49 -2.08
N LEU A 186 -32.48 -23.55 -1.15
CA LEU A 186 -33.70 -23.44 -0.29
C LEU A 186 -34.40 -22.09 -0.58
N PRO A 187 -35.11 -21.94 -1.71
CA PRO A 187 -35.58 -20.63 -2.17
C PRO A 187 -36.80 -20.10 -1.42
N GLU A 188 -37.54 -20.97 -0.72
CA GLU A 188 -38.84 -20.64 -0.09
C GLU A 188 -38.80 -20.89 1.43
N ASN A 189 -39.54 -20.07 2.16
CA ASN A 189 -39.72 -20.16 3.61
C ASN A 189 -38.41 -20.26 4.41
N THR A 190 -37.33 -19.61 3.92
CA THR A 190 -36.00 -19.82 4.48
C THR A 190 -35.44 -18.55 5.11
N LEU A 191 -34.92 -18.70 6.33
CA LEU A 191 -34.09 -17.73 7.04
C LEU A 191 -32.70 -18.32 7.23
N VAL A 192 -31.69 -17.64 6.68
CA VAL A 192 -30.27 -17.99 6.84
C VAL A 192 -29.60 -16.95 7.73
N VAL A 193 -28.94 -17.40 8.81
CA VAL A 193 -28.20 -16.55 9.75
C VAL A 193 -26.80 -17.12 9.94
N ILE A 194 -25.79 -16.38 9.50
CA ILE A 194 -24.41 -16.80 9.58
C ILE A 194 -23.61 -15.78 10.38
N GLY A 195 -23.04 -16.24 11.50
CA GLY A 195 -21.98 -15.55 12.21
C GLY A 195 -20.61 -15.99 11.69
N SER A 196 -19.70 -15.07 11.47
CA SER A 196 -18.32 -15.37 11.08
C SER A 196 -17.34 -14.32 11.63
N THR A 197 -16.05 -14.60 11.53
CA THR A 197 -15.01 -13.62 11.86
C THR A 197 -14.10 -13.42 10.66
N HIS A 198 -13.59 -12.21 10.50
CA HIS A 198 -12.53 -11.89 9.53
C HIS A 198 -11.52 -10.96 10.20
N GLU A 199 -10.26 -11.38 10.22
CA GLU A 199 -9.18 -10.65 10.91
C GLU A 199 -9.54 -10.26 12.36
N GLY A 200 -10.17 -11.19 13.08
CA GLY A 200 -10.59 -11.00 14.47
C GLY A 200 -11.87 -10.15 14.66
N LYS A 201 -12.45 -9.61 13.59
CA LYS A 201 -13.68 -8.81 13.64
C LYS A 201 -14.90 -9.68 13.35
N PRO A 202 -15.96 -9.60 14.17
CA PRO A 202 -17.19 -10.35 13.91
C PRO A 202 -17.98 -9.77 12.74
N LEU A 203 -18.59 -10.67 11.99
CA LEU A 203 -19.50 -10.38 10.90
C LEU A 203 -20.79 -11.21 11.10
N LEU A 204 -21.94 -10.55 11.02
CA LEU A 204 -23.25 -11.17 11.02
C LEU A 204 -23.86 -11.01 9.63
N THR A 205 -24.30 -12.12 9.03
CA THR A 205 -24.94 -12.16 7.71
C THR A 205 -26.30 -12.77 7.83
N VAL A 206 -27.32 -12.07 7.33
CA VAL A 206 -28.73 -12.51 7.36
C VAL A 206 -29.28 -12.49 5.94
N MET A 207 -29.90 -13.59 5.54
CA MET A 207 -30.61 -13.71 4.29
C MET A 207 -31.99 -14.30 4.51
N ILE A 208 -33.01 -13.75 3.87
CA ILE A 208 -34.42 -14.08 4.00
C ILE A 208 -34.98 -14.34 2.61
N SER A 209 -35.72 -15.44 2.45
CA SER A 209 -36.41 -15.73 1.19
C SER A 209 -37.48 -14.68 0.88
N LYS A 210 -37.76 -14.47 -0.40
CA LYS A 210 -38.63 -13.38 -0.88
C LYS A 210 -40.07 -13.50 -0.38
N ASP A 211 -40.57 -14.70 -0.26
CA ASP A 211 -41.88 -15.01 0.26
C ASP A 211 -42.04 -14.63 1.75
N LEU A 212 -41.03 -14.85 2.57
CA LEU A 212 -41.02 -14.41 3.98
C LEU A 212 -40.91 -12.88 4.10
N VAL A 213 -40.18 -12.23 3.23
CA VAL A 213 -40.13 -10.75 3.18
C VAL A 213 -41.53 -10.19 2.84
N ALA A 214 -42.21 -10.77 1.86
CA ALA A 214 -43.55 -10.30 1.45
C ALA A 214 -44.67 -10.70 2.41
N GLY A 215 -44.68 -11.97 2.83
CA GLY A 215 -45.77 -12.55 3.62
C GLY A 215 -45.71 -12.23 5.11
N ARG A 216 -44.51 -12.17 5.70
CA ARG A 216 -44.31 -11.88 7.13
C ARG A 216 -43.71 -10.49 7.38
N GLN A 217 -43.48 -9.69 6.36
CA GLN A 217 -42.87 -8.36 6.45
C GLN A 217 -41.49 -8.37 7.14
N LEU A 218 -40.79 -9.51 7.08
CA LEU A 218 -39.44 -9.65 7.64
C LEU A 218 -38.43 -8.76 6.86
N ASN A 219 -37.52 -8.15 7.58
CA ASN A 219 -36.51 -7.29 7.00
C ASN A 219 -35.12 -7.59 7.59
N ALA A 220 -34.24 -8.18 6.76
CA ALA A 220 -32.89 -8.54 7.17
C ALA A 220 -32.09 -7.34 7.71
N GLY A 221 -32.29 -6.16 7.13
CA GLY A 221 -31.58 -4.92 7.55
C GLY A 221 -32.00 -4.51 8.97
N THR A 222 -33.26 -4.69 9.34
CA THR A 222 -33.73 -4.40 10.71
C THR A 222 -33.22 -5.44 11.69
N LEU A 223 -33.32 -6.72 11.36
CA LEU A 223 -32.88 -7.85 12.22
C LEU A 223 -31.37 -7.73 12.51
N VAL A 224 -30.58 -7.52 11.47
CA VAL A 224 -29.12 -7.36 11.59
C VAL A 224 -28.76 -6.17 12.47
N ARG A 225 -29.45 -5.03 12.31
CA ARG A 225 -29.15 -3.80 13.07
C ARG A 225 -29.38 -3.97 14.56
N GLU A 226 -30.44 -4.65 14.93
CA GLU A 226 -30.75 -4.93 16.34
C GLU A 226 -29.77 -5.95 16.94
N ALA A 227 -29.49 -7.04 16.24
CA ALA A 227 -28.54 -8.05 16.71
C ALA A 227 -27.08 -7.57 16.76
N ALA A 228 -26.69 -6.65 15.86
CA ALA A 228 -25.35 -6.10 15.83
C ALA A 228 -24.97 -5.28 17.08
N LYS A 229 -25.95 -4.81 17.84
CA LYS A 229 -25.67 -4.13 19.13
C LYS A 229 -24.91 -5.04 20.10
N LEU A 230 -25.16 -6.35 20.08
CA LEU A 230 -24.47 -7.33 20.93
C LEU A 230 -22.98 -7.44 20.59
N ILE A 231 -22.65 -7.41 19.31
CA ILE A 231 -21.24 -7.43 18.86
C ILE A 231 -20.59 -6.05 18.83
N LYS A 232 -21.18 -5.04 19.49
CA LYS A 232 -20.73 -3.64 19.50
C LYS A 232 -20.50 -3.10 18.09
N GLY A 233 -21.44 -3.35 17.21
CA GLY A 233 -21.34 -3.08 15.80
C GLY A 233 -22.55 -2.42 15.21
N GLY A 234 -22.58 -2.40 13.88
CA GLY A 234 -23.67 -1.86 13.11
C GLY A 234 -23.65 -2.40 11.67
N GLY A 235 -24.78 -2.27 11.01
CA GLY A 235 -24.92 -2.76 9.65
C GLY A 235 -26.27 -2.43 9.06
N GLY A 236 -26.58 -3.07 7.95
CA GLY A 236 -27.83 -2.91 7.25
C GLY A 236 -27.78 -3.60 5.90
N GLY A 237 -28.80 -3.39 5.10
CA GLY A 237 -28.91 -3.96 3.77
C GLY A 237 -30.36 -3.92 3.27
N ALA A 238 -30.61 -4.70 2.23
CA ALA A 238 -31.93 -4.86 1.66
C ALA A 238 -32.82 -5.76 2.54
N PRO A 239 -34.14 -5.74 2.38
CA PRO A 239 -35.05 -6.59 3.16
C PRO A 239 -34.72 -8.09 3.10
N HIS A 240 -34.21 -8.57 1.97
CA HIS A 240 -33.86 -9.98 1.75
C HIS A 240 -32.44 -10.36 2.11
N PHE A 241 -31.49 -9.36 2.23
CA PHE A 241 -30.09 -9.59 2.54
C PHE A 241 -29.46 -8.40 3.26
N ALA A 242 -28.83 -8.67 4.39
CA ALA A 242 -28.13 -7.65 5.15
C ALA A 242 -26.92 -8.23 5.89
N THR A 243 -25.95 -7.37 6.17
CA THR A 243 -24.74 -7.71 6.94
C THR A 243 -24.46 -6.65 8.00
N ALA A 244 -23.83 -7.07 9.11
CA ALA A 244 -23.30 -6.17 10.10
C ALA A 244 -21.91 -6.60 10.54
N GLY A 245 -21.02 -5.62 10.73
CA GLY A 245 -19.71 -5.81 11.36
C GLY A 245 -19.74 -5.33 12.82
N GLY A 246 -18.84 -5.85 13.64
CA GLY A 246 -18.71 -5.46 15.04
C GLY A 246 -17.27 -5.46 15.52
N LYS A 247 -17.12 -5.24 16.86
CA LYS A 247 -15.82 -5.22 17.54
C LYS A 247 -15.69 -6.32 18.59
N ASP A 248 -16.79 -6.98 18.95
CA ASP A 248 -16.85 -7.98 20.02
C ASP A 248 -17.26 -9.33 19.45
N ALA A 249 -16.27 -10.18 19.16
CA ALA A 249 -16.50 -11.51 18.60
C ALA A 249 -17.03 -12.53 19.63
N ALA A 250 -16.87 -12.27 20.94
CA ALA A 250 -17.33 -13.18 21.99
C ALA A 250 -18.87 -13.29 22.01
N GLU A 251 -19.58 -12.24 21.61
CA GLU A 251 -21.03 -12.18 21.59
C GLU A 251 -21.67 -12.59 20.24
N LEU A 252 -20.87 -13.14 19.32
CA LEU A 252 -21.33 -13.45 17.97
C LEU A 252 -22.43 -14.56 17.96
N GLU A 253 -22.29 -15.57 18.81
CA GLU A 253 -23.31 -16.60 18.95
C GLU A 253 -24.63 -16.05 19.52
N ALA A 254 -24.53 -15.15 20.48
CA ALA A 254 -25.71 -14.47 21.04
C ALA A 254 -26.38 -13.58 19.97
N ALA A 255 -25.58 -12.91 19.12
CA ALA A 255 -26.14 -12.13 18.01
C ALA A 255 -26.87 -12.98 16.97
N VAL A 256 -26.32 -14.16 16.62
CA VAL A 256 -26.99 -15.12 15.72
C VAL A 256 -28.33 -15.57 16.32
N LYS A 257 -28.37 -15.97 17.60
CA LYS A 257 -29.60 -16.38 18.30
C LYS A 257 -30.61 -15.23 18.36
N LYS A 258 -30.12 -14.00 18.57
CA LYS A 258 -30.99 -12.80 18.63
C LYS A 258 -31.71 -12.54 17.31
N VAL A 259 -31.03 -12.73 16.16
CA VAL A 259 -31.70 -12.63 14.84
C VAL A 259 -32.82 -13.63 14.72
N VAL A 260 -32.59 -14.88 15.11
CA VAL A 260 -33.59 -15.94 15.04
C VAL A 260 -34.80 -15.63 15.94
N GLU A 261 -34.54 -15.21 17.17
CA GLU A 261 -35.59 -14.79 18.11
C GLU A 261 -36.48 -13.67 17.55
N LEU A 262 -35.85 -12.62 17.00
CA LEU A 262 -36.57 -11.49 16.41
C LEU A 262 -37.32 -11.80 15.12
N ALA A 263 -36.92 -12.84 14.39
CA ALA A 263 -37.54 -13.22 13.14
C ALA A 263 -38.73 -14.20 13.34
N LEU A 264 -38.77 -14.96 14.46
CA LEU A 264 -39.75 -16.00 14.71
C LEU A 264 -40.84 -15.60 15.73
N ASN A 265 -40.62 -14.51 16.48
CA ASN A 265 -41.62 -13.89 17.35
C ASN A 265 -42.40 -12.81 16.60
#